data_ce761f20bfdd8e0fbb5b2970c892349a
#
_entry.id   ce761f20bfdd8e0fbb5b2970c892349a
#
_cell.length_a   1.000
_cell.length_b   1.000
_cell.length_c   1.000
_cell.angle_alpha   90.00
_cell.angle_beta   90.00
_cell.angle_gamma   90.00
#
_symmetry.space_group_name_H-M   'P 1'
#
loop_
_entity.id
_entity.type
_entity.pdbx_description
1 polymer ?
#
loop_
_entity_poly.entity_id
_entity_poly.type
_entity_poly.pdbx_seq_one_letter_code
_entity_poly.pdbx_strand_id
1 'polypeptide(L)'
;MKTASRLIVLTAAAVLTAGISAAQTPQDIYRDFQTPGSQYGPRVWWHWMHGNVTREGIRKDLEWMHDAGIAGFHQFNCQLNPTDVIVDKRVPIYSPEWDGMFSYALDVADSLGLEVSIASSPGWSITGGPWVTEEDAEKKI
;
A
#
# COMPACT_ATOMS: atom_id res chain seq x y z
N MET A 1 67.85 -16.10 -22.61
CA MET A 1 66.77 -15.08 -22.62
C MET A 1 65.74 -15.53 -21.63
N LYS A 2 65.63 -14.87 -20.48
CA LYS A 2 64.70 -15.22 -19.38
C LYS A 2 63.57 -14.18 -19.36
N THR A 3 62.44 -14.59 -19.78
CA THR A 3 61.19 -13.78 -19.70
C THR A 3 60.65 -13.83 -18.27
N ALA A 4 60.68 -12.71 -17.58
CA ALA A 4 60.10 -12.55 -16.25
C ALA A 4 58.61 -12.31 -16.37
N SER A 5 57.82 -13.29 -15.95
CA SER A 5 56.36 -13.15 -15.76
C SER A 5 56.11 -12.27 -14.54
N ARG A 6 55.58 -11.07 -14.77
CA ARG A 6 55.08 -10.21 -13.69
C ARG A 6 53.65 -10.64 -13.32
N LEU A 7 53.54 -11.31 -12.19
CA LEU A 7 52.28 -11.65 -11.58
C LEU A 7 51.69 -10.37 -10.91
N ILE A 8 50.68 -9.78 -11.53
CA ILE A 8 49.95 -8.68 -10.92
C ILE A 8 48.91 -9.31 -9.97
N VAL A 9 49.20 -9.26 -8.69
CA VAL A 9 48.23 -9.60 -7.65
C VAL A 9 47.29 -8.40 -7.47
N LEU A 10 46.10 -8.45 -8.07
CA LEU A 10 45.02 -7.54 -7.79
C LEU A 10 44.41 -7.96 -6.45
N THR A 11 44.83 -7.32 -5.37
CA THR A 11 44.10 -7.37 -4.09
C THR A 11 42.86 -6.50 -4.23
N ALA A 12 41.71 -7.12 -4.54
CA ALA A 12 40.44 -6.50 -4.41
C ALA A 12 40.15 -6.32 -2.90
N ALA A 13 40.40 -5.12 -2.39
CA ALA A 13 39.92 -4.71 -1.08
C ALA A 13 38.42 -4.56 -1.21
N ALA A 14 37.66 -5.62 -0.87
CA ALA A 14 36.24 -5.54 -0.60
C ALA A 14 36.05 -4.69 0.66
N VAL A 15 35.77 -3.41 0.46
CA VAL A 15 35.30 -2.53 1.53
C VAL A 15 33.89 -3.02 1.86
N LEU A 16 33.76 -3.93 2.80
CA LEU A 16 32.53 -4.17 3.51
C LEU A 16 32.20 -2.88 4.27
N THR A 17 31.43 -2.00 3.65
CA THR A 17 30.66 -1.00 4.38
C THR A 17 29.54 -1.75 5.11
N ALA A 18 29.91 -2.45 6.19
CA ALA A 18 28.96 -2.76 7.22
C ALA A 18 28.40 -1.40 7.64
N GLY A 19 27.15 -1.10 7.26
CA GLY A 19 26.45 0.04 7.77
C GLY A 19 26.45 -0.10 9.29
N ILE A 20 27.37 0.60 9.94
CA ILE A 20 27.36 0.76 11.38
C ILE A 20 26.10 1.56 11.62
N SER A 21 25.00 0.87 11.96
CA SER A 21 23.82 1.52 12.49
C SER A 21 24.30 2.22 13.77
N ALA A 22 24.56 3.50 13.69
CA ALA A 22 24.96 4.27 14.86
C ALA A 22 23.86 4.08 15.91
N ALA A 23 24.24 3.59 17.09
CA ALA A 23 23.27 3.42 18.16
C ALA A 23 22.63 4.80 18.44
N GLN A 24 21.29 4.87 18.41
CA GLN A 24 20.57 6.10 18.69
C GLN A 24 20.90 6.57 20.11
N THR A 25 21.17 7.85 20.22
CA THR A 25 21.34 8.47 21.54
C THR A 25 19.97 8.66 22.22
N PRO A 26 19.90 8.79 23.55
CA PRO A 26 18.65 9.13 24.22
C PRO A 26 17.96 10.39 23.66
N GLN A 27 18.75 11.37 23.21
CA GLN A 27 18.25 12.59 22.58
C GLN A 27 17.62 12.32 21.20
N ASP A 28 18.21 11.41 20.41
CA ASP A 28 17.65 10.99 19.13
C ASP A 28 16.32 10.24 19.33
N ILE A 29 16.27 9.34 20.31
CA ILE A 29 15.03 8.61 20.66
C ILE A 29 13.94 9.59 21.09
N TYR A 30 14.27 10.58 21.92
CA TYR A 30 13.31 11.59 22.37
C TYR A 30 12.80 12.44 21.21
N ARG A 31 13.68 12.90 20.32
CA ARG A 31 13.30 13.64 19.10
C ARG A 31 12.38 12.83 18.21
N ASP A 32 12.76 11.58 17.93
CA ASP A 32 12.00 10.69 17.05
C ASP A 32 10.63 10.34 17.66
N PHE A 33 10.53 10.31 18.99
CA PHE A 33 9.24 10.16 19.67
C PHE A 33 8.37 11.42 19.55
N GLN A 34 8.96 12.61 19.61
CA GLN A 34 8.22 13.89 19.47
C GLN A 34 7.76 14.13 18.03
N THR A 35 8.54 13.66 17.05
CA THR A 35 8.24 13.85 15.62
C THR A 35 8.52 12.55 14.88
N PRO A 36 7.65 11.53 15.05
CA PRO A 36 7.85 10.24 14.42
C PRO A 36 7.76 10.36 12.88
N GLY A 37 8.61 9.62 12.20
CA GLY A 37 8.54 9.53 10.73
C GLY A 37 7.25 8.84 10.27
N SER A 38 6.87 9.08 9.00
CA SER A 38 5.64 8.54 8.40
C SER A 38 5.53 7.01 8.46
N GLN A 39 6.67 6.30 8.50
CA GLN A 39 6.69 4.83 8.66
C GLN A 39 6.04 4.35 9.96
N TYR A 40 5.93 5.21 10.98
CA TYR A 40 5.27 4.94 12.26
C TYR A 40 3.85 5.48 12.33
N GLY A 41 3.39 6.18 11.29
CA GLY A 41 2.04 6.71 11.23
C GLY A 41 0.98 5.61 11.16
N PRO A 42 -0.25 5.88 11.58
CA PRO A 42 -1.33 4.92 11.55
C PRO A 42 -1.71 4.53 10.11
N ARG A 43 -2.15 3.29 9.93
CA ARG A 43 -2.82 2.84 8.71
C ARG A 43 -4.26 2.55 9.05
N VAL A 44 -5.15 2.89 8.12
CA VAL A 44 -6.60 2.76 8.32
C VAL A 44 -7.22 1.88 7.26
N TRP A 45 -8.39 1.33 7.55
CA TRP A 45 -9.20 0.70 6.54
C TRP A 45 -10.04 1.75 5.83
N TRP A 46 -10.03 1.70 4.49
CA TRP A 46 -10.82 2.59 3.66
C TRP A 46 -11.81 1.77 2.84
N HIS A 47 -13.06 1.82 3.25
CA HIS A 47 -14.11 0.99 2.68
C HIS A 47 -14.83 1.70 1.53
N TRP A 48 -14.80 1.09 0.37
CA TRP A 48 -15.67 1.47 -0.73
C TRP A 48 -16.97 0.66 -0.61
N MET A 49 -17.96 1.29 0.03
CA MET A 49 -19.21 0.63 0.39
C MET A 49 -20.13 0.55 -0.82
N HIS A 50 -20.41 -0.67 -1.30
CA HIS A 50 -21.44 -0.93 -2.31
C HIS A 50 -21.26 -0.12 -3.62
N GLY A 51 -20.05 0.27 -3.96
CA GLY A 51 -19.75 1.09 -5.14
C GLY A 51 -20.16 2.56 -5.02
N ASN A 52 -20.48 3.04 -3.80
CA ASN A 52 -20.71 4.46 -3.53
C ASN A 52 -19.37 5.21 -3.49
N VAL A 53 -18.79 5.45 -4.65
CA VAL A 53 -17.50 6.11 -4.78
C VAL A 53 -17.52 7.09 -5.95
N THR A 54 -16.89 8.25 -5.74
CA THR A 54 -16.71 9.29 -6.76
C THR A 54 -15.27 9.79 -6.75
N ARG A 55 -14.78 10.35 -7.86
CA ARG A 55 -13.44 10.96 -7.90
C ARG A 55 -13.28 12.08 -6.87
N GLU A 56 -14.32 12.88 -6.69
CA GLU A 56 -14.31 13.95 -5.69
C GLU A 56 -14.21 13.39 -4.27
N GLY A 57 -14.99 12.35 -3.95
CA GLY A 57 -14.94 11.66 -2.66
C GLY A 57 -13.58 11.05 -2.40
N ILE A 58 -13.02 10.31 -3.37
CA ILE A 58 -11.68 9.73 -3.29
C ILE A 58 -10.64 10.80 -2.93
N ARG A 59 -10.63 11.93 -3.66
CA ARG A 59 -9.67 12.99 -3.41
C ARG A 59 -9.82 13.59 -2.01
N LYS A 60 -11.05 13.90 -1.59
CA LYS A 60 -11.32 14.48 -0.27
C LYS A 60 -10.94 13.55 0.87
N ASP A 61 -11.23 12.26 0.74
CA ASP A 61 -10.89 11.26 1.75
C ASP A 61 -9.36 11.15 1.91
N LEU A 62 -8.63 11.08 0.80
CA LEU A 62 -7.18 10.94 0.82
C LEU A 62 -6.47 12.21 1.29
N GLU A 63 -6.93 13.40 0.88
CA GLU A 63 -6.46 14.68 1.40
C GLU A 63 -6.69 14.76 2.92
N TRP A 64 -7.88 14.35 3.39
CA TRP A 64 -8.17 14.31 4.82
C TRP A 64 -7.27 13.33 5.58
N MET A 65 -7.03 12.13 5.04
CA MET A 65 -6.12 11.15 5.64
C MET A 65 -4.71 11.73 5.79
N HIS A 66 -4.19 12.35 4.73
CA HIS A 66 -2.89 13.02 4.76
C HIS A 66 -2.84 14.11 5.83
N ASP A 67 -3.82 15.00 5.85
CA ASP A 67 -3.86 16.13 6.79
C ASP A 67 -4.04 15.68 8.25
N ALA A 68 -4.70 14.54 8.47
CA ALA A 68 -4.84 13.91 9.77
C ALA A 68 -3.58 13.15 10.24
N GLY A 69 -2.51 13.09 9.42
CA GLY A 69 -1.28 12.37 9.76
C GLY A 69 -1.37 10.85 9.58
N ILE A 70 -2.35 10.36 8.81
CA ILE A 70 -2.45 8.95 8.45
C ILE A 70 -1.37 8.65 7.40
N ALA A 71 -0.60 7.59 7.60
CA ALA A 71 0.51 7.24 6.73
C ALA A 71 0.11 6.33 5.55
N GLY A 72 -1.06 5.73 5.61
CA GLY A 72 -1.54 4.87 4.54
C GLY A 72 -2.87 4.22 4.85
N PHE A 73 -3.37 3.46 3.91
CA PHE A 73 -4.67 2.81 4.04
C PHE A 73 -4.70 1.42 3.42
N HIS A 74 -5.66 0.64 3.87
CA HIS A 74 -6.03 -0.64 3.29
C HIS A 74 -7.39 -0.49 2.61
N GLN A 75 -7.40 -0.53 1.29
CA GLN A 75 -8.62 -0.37 0.52
C GLN A 75 -9.43 -1.66 0.51
N PHE A 76 -10.71 -1.54 0.84
CA PHE A 76 -11.68 -2.63 0.83
C PHE A 76 -12.89 -2.29 -0.02
N ASN A 77 -13.31 -3.23 -0.85
CA ASN A 77 -14.61 -3.19 -1.48
C ASN A 77 -15.55 -4.08 -0.67
N CYS A 78 -16.55 -3.51 -0.04
CA CYS A 78 -17.49 -4.28 0.76
C CYS A 78 -18.93 -3.87 0.52
N GLN A 79 -19.80 -4.82 0.75
CA GLN A 79 -21.24 -4.65 0.68
C GLN A 79 -21.84 -5.25 1.94
N LEU A 80 -22.38 -4.39 2.77
CA LEU A 80 -23.24 -4.78 3.86
C LEU A 80 -24.68 -4.50 3.44
N ASN A 81 -25.58 -5.37 3.84
CA ASN A 81 -27.00 -5.38 3.46
C ASN A 81 -27.74 -4.07 3.76
N PRO A 82 -28.81 -3.70 3.04
CA PRO A 82 -28.70 -2.89 1.83
C PRO A 82 -28.15 -1.51 2.17
N THR A 83 -26.99 -1.21 1.67
CA THR A 83 -26.46 0.15 1.72
C THR A 83 -27.25 1.01 0.72
N ASP A 84 -27.75 2.14 1.15
CA ASP A 84 -28.39 3.10 0.27
C ASP A 84 -27.43 3.57 -0.81
N VAL A 85 -27.96 3.81 -2.00
CA VAL A 85 -27.20 4.42 -3.09
C VAL A 85 -27.23 5.93 -2.88
N ILE A 86 -26.07 6.50 -2.58
CA ILE A 86 -25.92 7.94 -2.28
C ILE A 86 -25.16 8.69 -3.39
N VAL A 87 -24.78 7.99 -4.44
CA VAL A 87 -24.12 8.53 -5.65
C VAL A 87 -25.05 8.39 -6.84
N ASP A 88 -24.88 9.24 -7.86
CA ASP A 88 -25.69 9.18 -9.06
C ASP A 88 -25.57 7.84 -9.80
N LYS A 89 -24.35 7.28 -9.82
CA LYS A 89 -24.05 5.99 -10.43
C LYS A 89 -23.09 5.21 -9.55
N ARG A 90 -23.51 4.01 -9.13
CA ARG A 90 -22.61 3.07 -8.44
C ARG A 90 -21.53 2.56 -9.36
N VAL A 91 -20.37 2.30 -8.78
CA VAL A 91 -19.21 1.73 -9.45
C VAL A 91 -19.02 0.29 -9.00
N PRO A 92 -19.52 -0.71 -9.77
CA PRO A 92 -19.35 -2.11 -9.44
C PRO A 92 -17.88 -2.49 -9.45
N ILE A 93 -17.46 -3.31 -8.48
CA ILE A 93 -16.11 -3.84 -8.44
C ILE A 93 -15.78 -4.62 -9.72
N TYR A 94 -14.53 -4.56 -10.17
CA TYR A 94 -14.01 -5.17 -11.39
C TYR A 94 -14.66 -4.66 -12.69
N SER A 95 -15.42 -3.56 -12.64
CA SER A 95 -15.83 -2.85 -13.85
C SER A 95 -14.71 -1.94 -14.36
N PRO A 96 -14.70 -1.57 -15.66
CA PRO A 96 -13.75 -0.58 -16.17
C PRO A 96 -13.82 0.77 -15.44
N GLU A 97 -15.00 1.14 -14.95
CA GLU A 97 -15.17 2.34 -14.13
C GLU A 97 -14.45 2.20 -12.78
N TRP A 98 -14.52 1.01 -12.16
CA TRP A 98 -13.83 0.72 -10.92
C TRP A 98 -12.31 0.79 -11.12
N ASP A 99 -11.78 0.21 -12.17
CA ASP A 99 -10.37 0.28 -12.52
C ASP A 99 -9.90 1.74 -12.66
N GLY A 100 -10.72 2.57 -13.32
CA GLY A 100 -10.44 4.00 -13.45
C GLY A 100 -10.51 4.78 -12.14
N MET A 101 -11.41 4.41 -11.21
CA MET A 101 -11.47 5.02 -9.88
C MET A 101 -10.30 4.56 -9.01
N PHE A 102 -9.94 3.28 -9.09
CA PHE A 102 -8.84 2.74 -8.31
C PHE A 102 -7.49 3.31 -8.79
N SER A 103 -7.25 3.36 -10.10
CA SER A 103 -6.06 4.01 -10.65
C SER A 103 -5.96 5.47 -10.20
N TYR A 104 -7.07 6.20 -10.24
CA TYR A 104 -7.10 7.58 -9.75
C TYR A 104 -6.77 7.68 -8.25
N ALA A 105 -7.27 6.74 -7.44
CA ALA A 105 -6.95 6.70 -6.01
C ALA A 105 -5.45 6.46 -5.78
N LEU A 106 -4.82 5.59 -6.57
CA LEU A 106 -3.37 5.35 -6.51
C LEU A 106 -2.57 6.62 -6.86
N ASP A 107 -2.96 7.32 -7.93
CA ASP A 107 -2.30 8.57 -8.35
C ASP A 107 -2.37 9.64 -7.26
N VAL A 108 -3.54 9.81 -6.63
CA VAL A 108 -3.72 10.76 -5.53
C VAL A 108 -2.93 10.34 -4.30
N ALA A 109 -2.97 9.06 -3.93
CA ALA A 109 -2.23 8.54 -2.79
C ALA A 109 -0.71 8.73 -2.96
N ASP A 110 -0.18 8.45 -4.16
CA ASP A 110 1.23 8.67 -4.48
C ASP A 110 1.60 10.15 -4.34
N SER A 111 0.78 11.05 -4.88
CA SER A 111 1.01 12.50 -4.78
C SER A 111 1.02 13.03 -3.35
N LEU A 112 0.32 12.36 -2.44
CA LEU A 112 0.23 12.68 -1.02
C LEU A 112 1.23 11.88 -0.14
N GLY A 113 1.97 10.95 -0.73
CA GLY A 113 2.90 10.08 0.00
C GLY A 113 2.21 9.08 0.93
N LEU A 114 0.96 8.68 0.62
CA LEU A 114 0.20 7.68 1.37
C LEU A 114 0.55 6.27 0.89
N GLU A 115 0.82 5.38 1.82
CA GLU A 115 1.03 3.96 1.55
C GLU A 115 -0.30 3.26 1.25
N VAL A 116 -0.33 2.44 0.21
CA VAL A 116 -1.54 1.74 -0.23
C VAL A 116 -1.38 0.25 -0.09
N SER A 117 -2.37 -0.39 0.51
CA SER A 117 -2.58 -1.83 0.46
C SER A 117 -4.01 -2.13 0.02
N ILE A 118 -4.23 -3.31 -0.53
CA ILE A 118 -5.53 -3.71 -1.07
C ILE A 118 -5.92 -5.09 -0.53
N ALA A 119 -7.20 -5.26 -0.22
CA ALA A 119 -7.74 -6.58 0.05
C ALA A 119 -7.71 -7.45 -1.22
N SER A 120 -7.30 -8.69 -1.09
CA SER A 120 -7.15 -9.63 -2.20
C SER A 120 -8.47 -9.97 -2.91
N SER A 121 -9.59 -9.72 -2.24
CA SER A 121 -10.93 -9.93 -2.78
C SER A 121 -11.93 -9.01 -2.11
N PRO A 122 -13.07 -8.71 -2.75
CA PRO A 122 -14.12 -7.92 -2.11
C PRO A 122 -14.80 -8.67 -0.98
N GLY A 123 -15.25 -7.92 0.01
CA GLY A 123 -15.87 -8.45 1.21
C GLY A 123 -14.86 -9.05 2.18
N TRP A 124 -15.34 -9.94 3.02
CA TRP A 124 -14.58 -10.54 4.12
C TRP A 124 -14.09 -11.96 3.82
N SER A 125 -14.31 -12.45 2.61
CA SER A 125 -13.91 -13.78 2.17
C SER A 125 -12.86 -13.69 1.07
N ILE A 126 -11.69 -14.20 1.33
CA ILE A 126 -10.57 -14.23 0.37
C ILE A 126 -10.88 -15.16 -0.79
N THR A 127 -11.68 -16.18 -0.57
CA THR A 127 -11.95 -17.29 -1.51
C THR A 127 -13.36 -17.28 -2.10
N GLY A 128 -14.17 -16.27 -1.80
CA GLY A 128 -15.57 -16.19 -2.23
C GLY A 128 -15.84 -15.08 -3.24
N GLY A 129 -16.98 -15.18 -3.91
CA GLY A 129 -17.50 -14.16 -4.81
C GLY A 129 -18.16 -14.74 -6.06
N PRO A 130 -18.98 -13.95 -6.76
CA PRO A 130 -19.70 -14.43 -7.97
C PRO A 130 -18.79 -14.73 -9.16
N TRP A 131 -17.53 -14.33 -9.10
CA TRP A 131 -16.49 -14.62 -10.10
C TRP A 131 -15.73 -15.92 -9.84
N VAL A 132 -15.93 -16.56 -8.66
CA VAL A 132 -15.27 -17.82 -8.31
C VAL A 132 -16.05 -18.95 -8.94
N THR A 133 -15.39 -19.75 -9.78
CA THR A 133 -15.98 -20.94 -10.38
C THR A 133 -15.87 -22.14 -9.43
N GLU A 134 -16.61 -23.24 -9.71
CA GLU A 134 -16.46 -24.48 -8.94
C GLU A 134 -15.04 -25.06 -9.01
N GLU A 135 -14.33 -24.81 -10.12
CA GLU A 135 -12.95 -25.25 -10.32
C GLU A 135 -11.98 -24.49 -9.41
N ASP A 136 -12.20 -23.18 -9.28
CA ASP A 136 -11.34 -22.26 -8.50
C ASP A 136 -11.74 -22.20 -7.01
N ALA A 137 -12.90 -22.76 -6.67
CA ALA A 137 -13.39 -22.71 -5.30
C ALA A 137 -12.50 -23.49 -4.33
N GLU A 138 -12.48 -23.03 -3.07
CA GLU A 138 -11.78 -23.72 -1.99
C GLU A 138 -12.25 -25.17 -1.86
N LYS A 139 -11.30 -26.08 -1.88
CA LYS A 139 -11.59 -27.53 -1.72
C LYS A 139 -11.59 -27.89 -0.25
N LYS A 140 -12.67 -28.51 0.21
CA LYS A 140 -12.70 -29.15 1.53
C LYS A 140 -12.17 -30.58 1.37
N ILE A 141 -11.29 -30.96 2.27
CA ILE A 141 -10.76 -32.32 2.42
C ILE A 141 -11.70 -33.12 3.31
#